data_dbf135c364a85a0f4500e9bb1c24ce2d
#
_entry.id   dbf135c364a85a0f4500e9bb1c24ce2d
#
_cell.length_a   1.000
_cell.length_b   1.000
_cell.length_c   1.000
_cell.angle_alpha   90.00
_cell.angle_beta   90.00
_cell.angle_gamma   90.00
#
_symmetry.space_group_name_H-M   'P 1'
#
loop_
_entity.id
_entity.type
_entity.pdbx_description
1 polymer ?
#
loop_
_entity_poly.entity_id
_entity_poly.type
_entity_poly.pdbx_seq_one_letter_code
_entity_poly.pdbx_strand_id
1 'polypeptide(L)'
;MAFRTFDQPQVSRRSLLRGGVLLGAGTALAGLPLGRQLFAHDHAASWPTIRATVESYVAEGKVANMLATMGWGQAAPEVIAKGVLTIGRPPLADGDSLYRIYSMTKPITGVETMMLIEDGKLTLDQPLAEILPAYSQMMVQKEYDGGIGADDLVPAERPITIRQLLTHTAGLGYGIIQKGPIKQAYEDAGLIPGQVSRIPIPGLSRATPVGSLEAFADGLAKVPLVLQPGTKWSYSVSLDLLGRVIEVVSGQPFDAFLQDRIFTPLGMTSTWFRVPESEKGRLTSNYGILNGMPLPLDPADSSIYLDKPAFPFGGAGLVSSPNDYDRFQRMLVGKGMLDGTRVMTEASVRLATSNLLPEGTSTEGTWVAGEGFG
;
A
#
# COMPACT_ATOMS: atom_id res chain seq x y z
N MET A 1 -12.46 2.76 -20.36
CA MET A 1 -11.43 3.35 -21.25
C MET A 1 -10.55 2.24 -21.76
N ALA A 2 -10.53 2.01 -23.07
CA ALA A 2 -9.79 0.90 -23.65
C ALA A 2 -8.29 1.17 -23.58
N PHE A 3 -7.53 0.26 -22.97
CA PHE A 3 -6.08 0.23 -23.05
C PHE A 3 -5.67 0.04 -24.50
N ARG A 4 -5.04 1.04 -25.11
CA ARG A 4 -4.36 0.88 -26.39
C ARG A 4 -3.17 -0.06 -26.17
N THR A 5 -3.21 -1.24 -26.78
CA THR A 5 -2.02 -2.08 -26.98
C THR A 5 -0.97 -1.22 -27.68
N PHE A 6 0.17 -1.02 -27.01
CA PHE A 6 1.33 -0.42 -27.65
C PHE A 6 1.88 -1.43 -28.67
N ASP A 7 1.65 -1.17 -29.95
CA ASP A 7 2.35 -1.85 -31.04
C ASP A 7 3.86 -1.66 -30.82
N GLN A 8 4.56 -2.76 -30.61
CA GLN A 8 6.01 -2.72 -30.58
C GLN A 8 6.52 -2.30 -31.97
N PRO A 9 7.31 -1.23 -32.09
CA PRO A 9 7.85 -0.85 -33.38
C PRO A 9 8.76 -1.98 -33.87
N GLN A 10 8.44 -2.57 -35.01
CA GLN A 10 9.30 -3.54 -35.68
C GLN A 10 10.59 -2.83 -36.11
N VAL A 11 11.65 -3.07 -35.36
CA VAL A 11 12.98 -2.54 -35.69
C VAL A 11 13.52 -3.29 -36.92
N SER A 12 13.54 -2.63 -38.08
CA SER A 12 14.07 -3.22 -39.30
C SER A 12 15.60 -3.37 -39.23
N ARG A 13 16.14 -4.38 -39.93
CA ARG A 13 17.61 -4.58 -40.01
C ARG A 13 18.36 -3.33 -40.50
N ARG A 14 17.72 -2.45 -41.26
CA ARG A 14 18.28 -1.17 -41.70
C ARG A 14 18.38 -0.10 -40.62
N SER A 15 17.46 -0.09 -39.66
CA SER A 15 17.52 0.80 -38.49
C SER A 15 18.57 0.34 -37.48
N LEU A 16 18.80 -0.97 -37.36
CA LEU A 16 19.89 -1.51 -36.53
C LEU A 16 21.30 -1.14 -37.05
N LEU A 17 21.48 -1.16 -38.37
CA LEU A 17 22.75 -0.78 -38.97
C LEU A 17 23.03 0.74 -38.91
N ARG A 18 22.01 1.57 -38.96
CA ARG A 18 22.14 3.02 -38.73
C ARG A 18 22.38 3.38 -37.27
N GLY A 19 21.82 2.60 -36.33
CA GLY A 19 22.08 2.74 -34.90
C GLY A 19 23.49 2.33 -34.48
N GLY A 20 24.09 1.32 -35.16
CA GLY A 20 25.45 0.85 -34.89
C GLY A 20 26.54 1.87 -35.18
N VAL A 21 26.34 2.73 -36.18
CA VAL A 21 27.29 3.81 -36.51
C VAL A 21 27.22 4.97 -35.49
N LEU A 22 26.05 5.20 -34.87
CA LEU A 22 25.90 6.20 -33.81
C LEU A 22 26.40 5.71 -32.44
N LEU A 23 26.38 4.39 -32.19
CA LEU A 23 26.94 3.80 -30.97
C LEU A 23 28.47 3.82 -30.96
N GLY A 24 29.13 3.66 -32.15
CA GLY A 24 30.57 3.79 -32.28
C GLY A 24 31.11 5.20 -32.06
N ALA A 25 30.31 6.23 -32.38
CA ALA A 25 30.66 7.63 -32.11
C ALA A 25 30.36 8.06 -30.67
N GLY A 26 29.35 7.42 -30.00
CA GLY A 26 28.94 7.74 -28.64
C GLY A 26 29.97 7.33 -27.58
N THR A 27 30.69 6.24 -27.79
CA THR A 27 31.71 5.77 -26.81
C THR A 27 32.99 6.61 -26.82
N ALA A 28 33.30 7.31 -27.91
CA ALA A 28 34.44 8.24 -27.98
C ALA A 28 34.13 9.61 -27.36
N LEU A 29 32.85 9.99 -27.22
CA LEU A 29 32.41 11.27 -26.65
C LEU A 29 32.05 11.18 -25.17
N ALA A 30 31.90 9.97 -24.60
CA ALA A 30 31.57 9.77 -23.19
C ALA A 30 32.66 10.23 -22.20
N GLY A 31 33.86 10.51 -22.68
CA GLY A 31 34.97 11.07 -21.88
C GLY A 31 35.09 12.61 -21.92
N LEU A 32 34.25 13.29 -22.69
CA LEU A 32 34.26 14.75 -22.76
C LEU A 32 33.14 15.34 -21.87
N PRO A 33 33.39 16.47 -21.15
CA PRO A 33 32.39 17.10 -20.29
C PRO A 33 31.10 17.52 -21.02
N LEU A 34 31.11 17.60 -22.34
CA LEU A 34 29.95 17.85 -23.20
C LEU A 34 28.98 16.66 -23.31
N GLY A 35 29.44 15.42 -23.06
CA GLY A 35 28.58 14.23 -23.12
C GLY A 35 27.54 14.16 -22.01
N ARG A 36 27.76 14.80 -20.87
CA ARG A 36 26.82 14.90 -19.76
C ARG A 36 25.66 15.87 -20.02
N GLN A 37 25.87 16.88 -20.86
CA GLN A 37 24.82 17.88 -21.18
C GLN A 37 23.83 17.37 -22.25
N LEU A 38 24.23 16.42 -23.11
CA LEU A 38 23.35 15.86 -24.16
C LEU A 38 22.28 14.91 -23.61
N PHE A 39 22.41 14.44 -22.37
CA PHE A 39 21.43 13.60 -21.66
C PHE A 39 20.85 14.30 -20.43
N ALA A 40 21.16 15.56 -20.20
CA ALA A 40 20.44 16.37 -19.22
C ALA A 40 19.06 16.68 -19.81
N HIS A 41 18.06 15.87 -19.45
CA HIS A 41 16.67 16.27 -19.66
C HIS A 41 16.47 17.58 -18.92
N ASP A 42 15.96 18.60 -19.63
CA ASP A 42 15.48 19.82 -18.99
C ASP A 42 14.28 19.43 -18.14
N HIS A 43 14.54 19.11 -16.85
CA HIS A 43 13.53 18.68 -15.90
C HIS A 43 12.43 19.74 -15.73
N ALA A 44 12.72 21.00 -16.01
CA ALA A 44 11.72 22.08 -15.93
C ALA A 44 10.63 21.96 -17.01
N ALA A 45 10.93 21.32 -18.15
CA ALA A 45 9.98 21.08 -19.24
C ALA A 45 9.28 19.70 -19.14
N SER A 46 9.72 18.84 -18.20
CA SER A 46 9.15 17.50 -18.02
C SER A 46 7.79 17.57 -17.32
N TRP A 47 6.87 16.70 -17.71
CA TRP A 47 5.58 16.49 -17.05
C TRP A 47 4.67 17.72 -16.94
N PRO A 48 4.43 18.51 -18.02
CA PRO A 48 3.70 19.77 -17.94
C PRO A 48 2.26 19.60 -17.43
N THR A 49 1.59 18.51 -17.82
CA THR A 49 0.21 18.23 -17.34
C THR A 49 0.19 17.91 -15.85
N ILE A 50 1.16 17.15 -15.34
CA ILE A 50 1.27 16.84 -13.91
C ILE A 50 1.54 18.11 -13.11
N ARG A 51 2.48 18.95 -13.56
CA ARG A 51 2.77 20.25 -12.92
C ARG A 51 1.53 21.12 -12.87
N ALA A 52 0.84 21.31 -13.99
CA ALA A 52 -0.38 22.09 -14.05
C ALA A 52 -1.46 21.54 -13.12
N THR A 53 -1.61 20.23 -13.02
CA THR A 53 -2.56 19.59 -12.11
C THR A 53 -2.19 19.87 -10.65
N VAL A 54 -0.93 19.65 -10.26
CA VAL A 54 -0.44 19.91 -8.90
C VAL A 54 -0.64 21.39 -8.51
N GLU A 55 -0.33 22.30 -9.43
CA GLU A 55 -0.49 23.74 -9.21
C GLU A 55 -1.96 24.16 -9.08
N SER A 56 -2.84 23.66 -9.96
CA SER A 56 -4.25 24.05 -9.97
C SER A 56 -4.99 23.60 -8.71
N TYR A 57 -4.76 22.36 -8.25
CA TYR A 57 -5.43 21.84 -7.06
C TYR A 57 -5.08 22.62 -5.80
N VAL A 58 -3.83 23.07 -5.67
CA VAL A 58 -3.40 23.89 -4.54
C VAL A 58 -3.89 25.34 -4.68
N ALA A 59 -3.79 25.92 -5.89
CA ALA A 59 -4.22 27.30 -6.14
C ALA A 59 -5.73 27.48 -5.96
N GLU A 60 -6.52 26.47 -6.29
CA GLU A 60 -7.97 26.46 -6.10
C GLU A 60 -8.39 26.11 -4.65
N GLY A 61 -7.44 25.88 -3.74
CA GLY A 61 -7.70 25.54 -2.34
C GLY A 61 -8.34 24.16 -2.11
N LYS A 62 -8.29 23.28 -3.11
CA LYS A 62 -8.84 21.92 -3.00
C LYS A 62 -8.06 21.03 -2.02
N VAL A 63 -6.75 21.26 -1.92
CA VAL A 63 -5.84 20.54 -1.02
C VAL A 63 -4.83 21.51 -0.40
N ALA A 64 -4.31 21.19 0.78
CA ALA A 64 -3.25 21.97 1.44
C ALA A 64 -1.93 21.92 0.66
N ASN A 65 -1.63 20.78 0.11
CA ASN A 65 -0.50 20.50 -0.74
C ASN A 65 -0.81 19.34 -1.67
N MET A 66 -0.05 19.24 -2.74
CA MET A 66 -0.05 18.11 -3.64
C MET A 66 1.37 17.84 -4.12
N LEU A 67 1.73 16.56 -4.22
CA LEU A 67 3.04 16.14 -4.64
C LEU A 67 2.93 14.95 -5.60
N ALA A 68 3.78 14.96 -6.62
CA ALA A 68 4.01 13.83 -7.51
C ALA A 68 5.51 13.54 -7.61
N THR A 69 5.89 12.28 -7.52
CA THR A 69 7.24 11.80 -7.83
C THR A 69 7.21 11.09 -9.17
N MET A 70 8.06 11.52 -10.08
CA MET A 70 8.10 11.03 -11.45
C MET A 70 9.52 10.58 -11.79
N GLY A 71 9.68 9.32 -12.19
CA GLY A 71 11.00 8.76 -12.49
C GLY A 71 10.98 7.68 -13.56
N TRP A 72 12.16 7.29 -14.01
CA TRP A 72 12.38 6.21 -14.97
C TRP A 72 13.39 5.20 -14.42
N GLY A 73 13.00 3.94 -14.43
CA GLY A 73 13.88 2.88 -13.95
C GLY A 73 14.30 3.08 -12.50
N GLN A 74 15.61 3.09 -12.24
CA GLN A 74 16.19 3.28 -10.91
C GLN A 74 16.81 4.67 -10.71
N ALA A 75 16.67 5.59 -11.66
CA ALA A 75 17.13 6.97 -11.48
C ALA A 75 16.37 7.67 -10.36
N ALA A 76 17.03 8.63 -9.71
CA ALA A 76 16.35 9.49 -8.74
C ALA A 76 15.17 10.22 -9.42
N PRO A 77 14.01 10.29 -8.76
CA PRO A 77 12.82 10.88 -9.35
C PRO A 77 12.92 12.42 -9.38
N GLU A 78 12.15 13.00 -10.27
CA GLU A 78 11.76 14.39 -10.18
C GLU A 78 10.61 14.53 -9.19
N VAL A 79 10.73 15.44 -8.24
CA VAL A 79 9.68 15.77 -7.25
C VAL A 79 8.98 17.04 -7.68
N ILE A 80 7.69 16.94 -7.97
CA ILE A 80 6.82 18.07 -8.31
C ILE A 80 5.93 18.31 -7.09
N ALA A 81 6.21 19.36 -6.32
CA ALA A 81 5.50 19.66 -5.09
C ALA A 81 4.96 21.10 -5.10
N LYS A 82 3.80 21.30 -4.49
CA LYS A 82 3.17 22.61 -4.28
C LYS A 82 2.40 22.62 -2.96
N GLY A 83 2.33 23.78 -2.33
CA GLY A 83 1.55 24.00 -1.12
C GLY A 83 2.35 23.85 0.16
N VAL A 84 1.65 23.73 1.29
CA VAL A 84 2.20 23.78 2.66
C VAL A 84 1.81 22.55 3.45
N LEU A 85 2.58 22.16 4.46
CA LEU A 85 2.26 21.01 5.32
C LEU A 85 0.95 21.23 6.08
N THR A 86 0.68 22.46 6.48
CA THR A 86 -0.53 22.87 7.18
C THR A 86 -1.05 24.17 6.59
N ILE A 87 -2.34 24.22 6.23
CA ILE A 87 -2.98 25.43 5.67
C ILE A 87 -2.70 26.65 6.55
N GLY A 88 -2.30 27.73 5.90
CA GLY A 88 -2.08 29.04 6.55
C GLY A 88 -0.72 29.21 7.23
N ARG A 89 0.19 28.21 7.19
CA ARG A 89 1.53 28.34 7.78
C ARG A 89 2.61 27.53 7.07
N PRO A 90 3.87 27.98 7.07
CA PRO A 90 5.01 27.20 6.59
C PRO A 90 5.23 25.96 7.48
N PRO A 91 6.08 24.99 7.05
CA PRO A 91 6.89 25.02 5.85
C PRO A 91 6.13 24.59 4.59
N LEU A 92 6.77 24.74 3.40
CA LEU A 92 6.29 24.19 2.14
C LEU A 92 6.42 22.67 2.13
N ALA A 93 5.55 22.02 1.38
CA ALA A 93 5.64 20.58 1.14
C ALA A 93 6.74 20.26 0.12
N ASP A 94 7.47 19.18 0.35
CA ASP A 94 8.56 18.67 -0.47
C ASP A 94 8.62 17.12 -0.44
N GLY A 95 9.66 16.53 -1.05
CA GLY A 95 9.89 15.10 -1.09
C GLY A 95 10.17 14.45 0.26
N ASP A 96 10.55 15.22 1.26
CA ASP A 96 10.84 14.76 2.62
C ASP A 96 9.65 14.94 3.57
N SER A 97 8.59 15.58 3.13
CA SER A 97 7.37 15.76 3.91
C SER A 97 6.71 14.45 4.25
N LEU A 98 6.16 14.32 5.46
CA LEU A 98 5.60 13.09 5.97
C LEU A 98 4.09 13.02 5.73
N TYR A 99 3.67 11.96 5.09
CA TYR A 99 2.27 11.67 4.77
C TYR A 99 1.80 10.40 5.44
N ARG A 100 0.56 10.39 5.92
CA ARG A 100 -0.14 9.16 6.27
C ARG A 100 -0.44 8.44 4.96
N ILE A 101 0.26 7.33 4.70
CA ILE A 101 0.14 6.64 3.41
C ILE A 101 -1.02 5.65 3.37
N TYR A 102 -1.71 5.45 4.49
CA TYR A 102 -2.89 4.60 4.59
C TYR A 102 -2.74 3.28 3.80
N SER A 103 -3.62 3.01 2.85
CA SER A 103 -3.62 1.76 2.09
C SER A 103 -2.40 1.55 1.19
N MET A 104 -1.55 2.55 1.00
CA MET A 104 -0.22 2.34 0.41
C MET A 104 0.72 1.53 1.33
N THR A 105 0.32 1.27 2.58
CA THR A 105 0.97 0.29 3.47
C THR A 105 0.86 -1.14 2.92
N LYS A 106 -0.26 -1.49 2.27
CA LYS A 106 -0.55 -2.86 1.80
C LYS A 106 0.50 -3.46 0.86
N PRO A 107 0.99 -2.74 -0.17
CA PRO A 107 2.06 -3.27 -1.02
C PRO A 107 3.33 -3.63 -0.24
N ILE A 108 3.66 -2.85 0.80
CA ILE A 108 4.83 -3.13 1.66
C ILE A 108 4.61 -4.42 2.44
N THR A 109 3.45 -4.57 3.11
CA THR A 109 3.07 -5.81 3.82
C THR A 109 3.00 -7.01 2.87
N GLY A 110 2.49 -6.81 1.66
CA GLY A 110 2.45 -7.85 0.63
C GLY A 110 3.83 -8.31 0.21
N VAL A 111 4.74 -7.37 -0.09
CA VAL A 111 6.14 -7.68 -0.44
C VAL A 111 6.83 -8.43 0.70
N GLU A 112 6.62 -8.07 1.95
CA GLU A 112 7.19 -8.74 3.09
C GLU A 112 6.68 -10.19 3.22
N THR A 113 5.38 -10.43 2.98
CA THR A 113 4.84 -11.79 2.89
C THR A 113 5.51 -12.57 1.77
N MET A 114 5.75 -11.96 0.61
CA MET A 114 6.45 -12.59 -0.51
C MET A 114 7.93 -12.89 -0.20
N MET A 115 8.57 -12.11 0.67
CA MET A 115 9.93 -12.42 1.16
C MET A 115 9.94 -13.65 2.05
N LEU A 116 8.93 -13.86 2.89
CA LEU A 116 8.80 -15.11 3.67
C LEU A 116 8.53 -16.33 2.76
N ILE A 117 7.85 -16.14 1.64
CA ILE A 117 7.67 -17.18 0.62
C ILE A 117 9.02 -17.48 -0.07
N GLU A 118 9.80 -16.46 -0.41
CA GLU A 118 11.16 -16.60 -0.95
C GLU A 118 12.08 -17.34 0.01
N ASP A 119 11.99 -17.05 1.30
CA ASP A 119 12.75 -17.72 2.37
C ASP A 119 12.29 -19.20 2.59
N GLY A 120 11.26 -19.67 1.89
CA GLY A 120 10.68 -21.01 2.06
C GLY A 120 9.93 -21.22 3.37
N LYS A 121 9.59 -20.16 4.09
CA LYS A 121 8.84 -20.19 5.35
C LYS A 121 7.33 -20.19 5.16
N LEU A 122 6.85 -19.77 4.00
CA LEU A 122 5.46 -19.75 3.58
C LEU A 122 5.31 -20.29 2.17
N THR A 123 4.09 -20.69 1.82
CA THR A 123 3.68 -20.89 0.41
C THR A 123 2.39 -20.14 0.13
N LEU A 124 2.17 -19.75 -1.14
CA LEU A 124 0.97 -19.01 -1.54
C LEU A 124 -0.33 -19.75 -1.18
N ASP A 125 -0.36 -21.03 -1.42
CA ASP A 125 -1.56 -21.85 -1.23
C ASP A 125 -1.60 -22.58 0.12
N GLN A 126 -0.71 -22.22 1.03
CA GLN A 126 -0.70 -22.71 2.40
C GLN A 126 -1.99 -22.32 3.11
N PRO A 127 -2.71 -23.27 3.73
CA PRO A 127 -3.86 -22.97 4.56
C PRO A 127 -3.49 -22.09 5.75
N LEU A 128 -4.24 -20.99 5.94
CA LEU A 128 -4.04 -20.07 7.07
C LEU A 128 -4.11 -20.80 8.42
N ALA A 129 -4.97 -21.81 8.53
CA ALA A 129 -5.17 -22.59 9.75
C ALA A 129 -3.92 -23.38 10.21
N GLU A 130 -2.95 -23.64 9.34
CA GLU A 130 -1.66 -24.23 9.72
C GLU A 130 -0.78 -23.26 10.54
N ILE A 131 -1.03 -21.95 10.40
CA ILE A 131 -0.30 -20.88 11.08
C ILE A 131 -1.13 -20.31 12.23
N LEU A 132 -2.42 -20.10 11.98
CA LEU A 132 -3.43 -19.57 12.91
C LEU A 132 -4.58 -20.58 13.05
N PRO A 133 -4.49 -21.55 13.96
CA PRO A 133 -5.47 -22.67 14.06
C PRO A 133 -6.92 -22.23 14.28
N ALA A 134 -7.15 -21.04 14.82
CA ALA A 134 -8.49 -20.49 15.01
C ALA A 134 -9.29 -20.32 13.70
N TYR A 135 -8.61 -20.32 12.54
CA TYR A 135 -9.24 -20.19 11.22
C TYR A 135 -9.62 -21.53 10.59
N SER A 136 -9.53 -22.64 11.31
CA SER A 136 -9.82 -24.01 10.76
C SER A 136 -11.30 -24.26 10.49
N GLN A 137 -12.21 -23.57 11.16
CA GLN A 137 -13.65 -23.78 11.07
C GLN A 137 -14.42 -22.45 10.94
N MET A 138 -14.15 -21.74 9.85
CA MET A 138 -14.82 -20.47 9.60
C MET A 138 -16.26 -20.66 9.14
N MET A 139 -17.14 -19.79 9.63
CA MET A 139 -18.51 -19.66 9.13
C MET A 139 -18.59 -18.49 8.14
N VAL A 140 -19.51 -18.57 7.20
CA VAL A 140 -19.71 -17.60 6.12
C VAL A 140 -21.16 -17.14 6.11
N GLN A 141 -21.42 -15.85 5.93
CA GLN A 141 -22.76 -15.32 5.72
C GLN A 141 -23.41 -15.95 4.47
N LYS A 142 -24.68 -16.37 4.58
CA LYS A 142 -25.47 -16.83 3.44
C LYS A 142 -25.71 -15.72 2.42
N GLU A 143 -25.90 -14.49 2.91
CA GLU A 143 -26.11 -13.29 2.13
C GLU A 143 -25.07 -12.24 2.52
N TYR A 144 -24.45 -11.59 1.53
CA TYR A 144 -23.48 -10.51 1.76
C TYR A 144 -24.14 -9.35 2.52
N ASP A 145 -23.50 -8.91 3.62
CA ASP A 145 -24.06 -7.93 4.57
C ASP A 145 -25.39 -8.35 5.23
N GLY A 146 -25.75 -9.65 5.17
CA GLY A 146 -26.93 -10.23 5.79
C GLY A 146 -26.80 -10.45 7.29
N GLY A 147 -27.64 -11.34 7.83
CA GLY A 147 -27.61 -11.74 9.23
C GLY A 147 -26.31 -12.46 9.61
N ILE A 148 -26.03 -12.51 10.92
CA ILE A 148 -24.91 -13.25 11.52
C ILE A 148 -25.38 -14.24 12.62
N GLY A 149 -26.68 -14.49 12.70
CA GLY A 149 -27.23 -15.53 13.56
C GLY A 149 -26.90 -16.93 13.04
N ALA A 150 -27.06 -17.95 13.88
CA ALA A 150 -26.72 -19.33 13.52
C ALA A 150 -27.42 -19.80 12.23
N ASP A 151 -28.67 -19.37 12.03
CA ASP A 151 -29.46 -19.72 10.84
C ASP A 151 -29.06 -18.94 9.58
N ASP A 152 -28.26 -17.87 9.71
CA ASP A 152 -27.81 -17.02 8.62
C ASP A 152 -26.41 -17.41 8.11
N LEU A 153 -25.81 -18.42 8.71
CA LEU A 153 -24.45 -18.83 8.42
C LEU A 153 -24.39 -20.23 7.79
N VAL A 154 -23.33 -20.46 7.01
CA VAL A 154 -22.94 -21.78 6.50
C VAL A 154 -21.44 -21.99 6.76
N PRO A 155 -20.95 -23.23 6.84
CA PRO A 155 -19.51 -23.48 6.90
C PRO A 155 -18.78 -22.95 5.66
N ALA A 156 -17.52 -22.53 5.84
CA ALA A 156 -16.63 -22.25 4.73
C ALA A 156 -16.40 -23.56 3.93
N GLU A 157 -16.55 -23.49 2.61
CA GLU A 157 -16.40 -24.64 1.70
C GLU A 157 -14.93 -25.07 1.52
N ARG A 158 -14.01 -24.18 1.83
CA ARG A 158 -12.55 -24.39 1.70
C ARG A 158 -11.80 -23.55 2.70
N PRO A 159 -10.56 -23.93 3.05
CA PRO A 159 -9.73 -23.13 3.93
C PRO A 159 -9.35 -21.80 3.27
N ILE A 160 -9.09 -20.79 4.09
CA ILE A 160 -8.42 -19.54 3.67
C ILE A 160 -6.95 -19.87 3.41
N THR A 161 -6.37 -19.29 2.35
CA THR A 161 -4.94 -19.43 2.01
C THR A 161 -4.22 -18.09 2.06
N ILE A 162 -2.88 -18.11 2.11
CA ILE A 162 -2.04 -16.92 2.05
C ILE A 162 -2.28 -16.13 0.76
N ARG A 163 -2.43 -16.81 -0.38
CA ARG A 163 -2.82 -16.19 -1.67
C ARG A 163 -4.09 -15.38 -1.54
N GLN A 164 -5.11 -15.93 -0.91
CA GLN A 164 -6.40 -15.28 -0.76
C GLN A 164 -6.34 -14.06 0.17
N LEU A 165 -5.46 -14.06 1.17
CA LEU A 165 -5.19 -12.87 1.98
C LEU A 165 -4.51 -11.77 1.15
N LEU A 166 -3.47 -12.11 0.39
CA LEU A 166 -2.75 -11.18 -0.48
C LEU A 166 -3.65 -10.54 -1.55
N THR A 167 -4.67 -11.26 -2.02
CA THR A 167 -5.52 -10.84 -3.14
C THR A 167 -6.92 -10.37 -2.73
N HIS A 168 -7.19 -10.17 -1.42
CA HIS A 168 -8.53 -9.80 -0.92
C HIS A 168 -9.66 -10.76 -1.34
N THR A 169 -9.36 -12.06 -1.45
CA THR A 169 -10.33 -13.10 -1.80
C THR A 169 -10.59 -14.09 -0.66
N ALA A 170 -10.06 -13.80 0.54
CA ALA A 170 -10.25 -14.66 1.72
C ALA A 170 -11.68 -14.65 2.28
N GLY A 171 -12.53 -13.77 1.81
CA GLY A 171 -13.90 -13.60 2.33
C GLY A 171 -13.99 -12.80 3.62
N LEU A 172 -12.91 -12.21 4.10
CA LEU A 172 -12.90 -11.32 5.26
C LEU A 172 -13.62 -10.01 4.94
N GLY A 173 -14.28 -9.42 5.91
CA GLY A 173 -14.91 -8.12 5.80
C GLY A 173 -13.96 -6.94 6.10
N TYR A 174 -14.53 -5.75 6.10
CA TYR A 174 -13.87 -4.51 6.49
C TYR A 174 -14.91 -3.52 7.02
N GLY A 175 -14.76 -3.02 8.25
CA GLY A 175 -15.75 -2.15 8.88
C GLY A 175 -16.09 -0.86 8.13
N ILE A 176 -15.24 -0.41 7.19
CA ILE A 176 -15.51 0.74 6.31
C ILE A 176 -16.29 0.37 5.04
N ILE A 177 -16.41 -0.92 4.73
CA ILE A 177 -17.10 -1.45 3.54
C ILE A 177 -18.43 -2.05 3.94
N GLN A 178 -18.42 -2.96 4.94
CA GLN A 178 -19.58 -3.72 5.38
C GLN A 178 -20.65 -2.84 6.00
N LYS A 179 -21.88 -3.34 5.94
CA LYS A 179 -23.09 -2.75 6.54
C LYS A 179 -23.75 -3.77 7.47
N GLY A 180 -24.78 -3.31 8.18
CA GLY A 180 -25.62 -4.19 8.98
C GLY A 180 -24.91 -4.88 10.17
N PRO A 181 -25.36 -6.07 10.57
CA PRO A 181 -24.89 -6.75 11.78
C PRO A 181 -23.41 -7.09 11.78
N ILE A 182 -22.83 -7.41 10.61
CA ILE A 182 -21.40 -7.75 10.51
C ILE A 182 -20.52 -6.54 10.84
N LYS A 183 -20.89 -5.34 10.39
CA LYS A 183 -20.17 -4.10 10.75
C LYS A 183 -20.18 -3.90 12.25
N GLN A 184 -21.35 -4.06 12.89
CA GLN A 184 -21.49 -3.92 14.33
C GLN A 184 -20.63 -4.95 15.08
N ALA A 185 -20.57 -6.20 14.60
CA ALA A 185 -19.74 -7.24 15.21
C ALA A 185 -18.24 -6.91 15.15
N TYR A 186 -17.76 -6.30 14.05
CA TYR A 186 -16.39 -5.78 13.97
C TYR A 186 -16.14 -4.66 14.98
N GLU A 187 -17.08 -3.73 15.12
CA GLU A 187 -16.98 -2.61 16.06
C GLU A 187 -17.02 -3.09 17.53
N ASP A 188 -17.96 -3.96 17.88
CA ASP A 188 -18.11 -4.51 19.22
C ASP A 188 -16.89 -5.32 19.67
N ALA A 189 -16.26 -6.01 18.72
CA ALA A 189 -15.04 -6.77 18.97
C ALA A 189 -13.74 -5.91 18.89
N GLY A 190 -13.83 -4.60 18.67
CA GLY A 190 -12.67 -3.73 18.55
C GLY A 190 -11.77 -4.04 17.34
N LEU A 191 -12.33 -4.64 16.29
CA LEU A 191 -11.62 -5.02 15.07
C LEU A 191 -11.49 -3.82 14.13
N ILE A 192 -10.78 -2.79 14.59
CA ILE A 192 -10.58 -1.53 13.90
C ILE A 192 -9.15 -1.48 13.34
N PRO A 193 -8.95 -1.74 12.04
CA PRO A 193 -7.63 -1.81 11.42
C PRO A 193 -7.18 -0.45 10.89
N GLY A 194 -6.82 0.45 11.77
CA GLY A 194 -6.31 1.76 11.40
C GLY A 194 -6.70 2.86 12.37
N GLN A 195 -6.03 3.96 12.24
CA GLN A 195 -6.30 5.17 12.99
C GLN A 195 -6.31 6.36 12.01
N VAL A 196 -7.24 7.28 12.18
CA VAL A 196 -7.41 8.42 11.27
C VAL A 196 -7.30 9.75 12.02
N SER A 197 -7.87 9.83 13.21
CA SER A 197 -8.00 11.08 13.96
C SER A 197 -8.28 10.80 15.42
N ARG A 198 -7.86 11.74 16.29
CA ARG A 198 -8.33 11.80 17.69
C ARG A 198 -9.73 12.37 17.80
N ILE A 199 -10.17 13.10 16.78
CA ILE A 199 -11.50 13.72 16.73
C ILE A 199 -12.47 12.69 16.13
N PRO A 200 -13.66 12.49 16.75
CA PRO A 200 -14.66 11.63 16.17
C PRO A 200 -15.12 12.10 14.79
N ILE A 201 -14.99 11.23 13.80
CA ILE A 201 -15.40 11.52 12.42
C ILE A 201 -16.71 10.78 12.15
N PRO A 202 -17.76 11.46 11.66
CA PRO A 202 -19.00 10.81 11.25
C PRO A 202 -18.74 9.69 10.23
N GLY A 203 -19.33 8.52 10.45
CA GLY A 203 -19.18 7.36 9.55
C GLY A 203 -17.95 6.47 9.82
N LEU A 204 -17.00 6.91 10.65
CA LEU A 204 -15.94 6.05 11.15
C LEU A 204 -16.30 5.49 12.53
N SER A 205 -15.84 4.28 12.80
CA SER A 205 -16.03 3.64 14.10
C SER A 205 -15.38 4.45 15.24
N ARG A 206 -16.05 4.44 16.40
CA ARG A 206 -15.54 5.01 17.67
C ARG A 206 -15.07 3.92 18.62
N ALA A 207 -15.14 2.67 18.22
CA ALA A 207 -14.71 1.56 19.05
C ALA A 207 -13.21 1.66 19.33
N THR A 208 -12.80 1.20 20.50
CA THR A 208 -11.39 1.11 20.86
C THR A 208 -10.80 -0.11 20.17
N PRO A 209 -9.72 0.04 19.39
CA PRO A 209 -9.02 -1.10 18.80
C PRO A 209 -8.50 -2.05 19.89
N VAL A 210 -8.48 -3.35 19.58
CA VAL A 210 -7.77 -4.34 20.41
C VAL A 210 -6.27 -4.02 20.46
N GLY A 211 -5.58 -4.47 21.53
CA GLY A 211 -4.23 -3.99 21.86
C GLY A 211 -3.07 -4.68 21.15
N SER A 212 -3.29 -5.66 20.25
CA SER A 212 -2.23 -6.38 19.54
C SER A 212 -2.74 -7.01 18.25
N LEU A 213 -1.82 -7.35 17.33
CA LEU A 213 -2.13 -8.14 16.12
C LEU A 213 -2.65 -9.55 16.48
N GLU A 214 -2.16 -10.15 17.56
CA GLU A 214 -2.69 -11.40 18.08
C GLU A 214 -4.15 -11.28 18.47
N ALA A 215 -4.50 -10.31 19.33
CA ALA A 215 -5.88 -10.07 19.73
C ALA A 215 -6.79 -9.71 18.53
N PHE A 216 -6.24 -9.00 17.54
CA PHE A 216 -6.96 -8.69 16.31
C PHE A 216 -7.26 -9.97 15.50
N ALA A 217 -6.26 -10.83 15.29
CA ALA A 217 -6.43 -12.09 14.58
C ALA A 217 -7.39 -13.04 15.31
N ASP A 218 -7.26 -13.18 16.62
CA ASP A 218 -8.14 -14.03 17.45
C ASP A 218 -9.58 -13.53 17.49
N GLY A 219 -9.77 -12.22 17.53
CA GLY A 219 -11.08 -11.60 17.43
C GLY A 219 -11.71 -11.80 16.05
N LEU A 220 -10.94 -11.61 15.00
CA LEU A 220 -11.38 -11.76 13.62
C LEU A 220 -11.81 -13.19 13.29
N ALA A 221 -11.15 -14.21 13.86
CA ALA A 221 -11.51 -15.61 13.69
C ALA A 221 -12.90 -15.97 14.30
N LYS A 222 -13.46 -15.12 15.16
CA LYS A 222 -14.77 -15.30 15.79
C LYS A 222 -15.91 -14.63 15.03
N VAL A 223 -15.57 -13.81 14.04
CA VAL A 223 -16.55 -13.11 13.18
C VAL A 223 -16.70 -13.89 11.87
N PRO A 224 -17.91 -14.10 11.36
CA PRO A 224 -18.10 -14.82 10.12
C PRO A 224 -17.47 -14.11 8.92
N LEU A 225 -17.10 -14.86 7.91
CA LEU A 225 -16.71 -14.36 6.61
C LEU A 225 -17.93 -13.77 5.89
N VAL A 226 -17.71 -12.76 5.07
CA VAL A 226 -18.77 -12.15 4.24
C VAL A 226 -18.98 -12.85 2.90
N LEU A 227 -18.00 -13.66 2.47
CA LEU A 227 -17.99 -14.41 1.21
C LEU A 227 -17.24 -15.73 1.39
N GLN A 228 -17.56 -16.73 0.58
CA GLN A 228 -16.79 -17.96 0.51
C GLN A 228 -15.35 -17.68 0.05
N PRO A 229 -14.32 -18.25 0.70
CA PRO A 229 -12.94 -18.04 0.33
C PRO A 229 -12.66 -18.40 -1.14
N GLY A 230 -11.98 -17.52 -1.87
CA GLY A 230 -11.57 -17.70 -3.25
C GLY A 230 -12.66 -17.46 -4.31
N THR A 231 -13.89 -17.11 -3.93
CA THR A 231 -14.99 -16.96 -4.90
C THR A 231 -15.12 -15.57 -5.47
N LYS A 232 -14.86 -14.55 -4.65
CA LYS A 232 -15.07 -13.15 -5.05
C LYS A 232 -14.05 -12.23 -4.40
N TRP A 233 -13.59 -11.24 -5.15
CA TRP A 233 -12.79 -10.15 -4.62
C TRP A 233 -13.64 -9.22 -3.75
N SER A 234 -13.19 -8.95 -2.53
CA SER A 234 -13.80 -7.98 -1.63
C SER A 234 -12.73 -7.32 -0.76
N TYR A 235 -12.59 -6.01 -0.89
CA TYR A 235 -11.61 -5.26 -0.11
C TYR A 235 -11.80 -5.51 1.39
N SER A 236 -10.73 -5.85 2.09
CA SER A 236 -10.82 -6.44 3.43
C SER A 236 -9.64 -6.09 4.33
N VAL A 237 -9.72 -6.54 5.59
CA VAL A 237 -8.64 -6.46 6.58
C VAL A 237 -7.57 -7.53 6.41
N SER A 238 -7.49 -8.17 5.26
CA SER A 238 -6.56 -9.30 5.01
C SER A 238 -5.10 -8.94 5.25
N LEU A 239 -4.68 -7.72 4.88
CA LEU A 239 -3.27 -7.30 5.05
C LEU A 239 -2.94 -7.00 6.53
N ASP A 240 -3.92 -6.61 7.34
CA ASP A 240 -3.73 -6.49 8.78
C ASP A 240 -3.55 -7.89 9.41
N LEU A 241 -4.33 -8.87 8.97
CA LEU A 241 -4.18 -10.27 9.39
C LEU A 241 -2.84 -10.85 8.92
N LEU A 242 -2.35 -10.51 7.73
CA LEU A 242 -1.01 -10.88 7.27
C LEU A 242 0.09 -10.34 8.19
N GLY A 243 -0.09 -9.18 8.82
CA GLY A 243 0.83 -8.70 9.86
C GLY A 243 1.01 -9.73 10.98
N ARG A 244 -0.08 -10.37 11.46
CA ARG A 244 0.02 -11.44 12.46
C ARG A 244 0.65 -12.72 11.89
N VAL A 245 0.35 -13.10 10.66
CA VAL A 245 1.00 -14.24 9.99
C VAL A 245 2.52 -14.02 9.95
N ILE A 246 2.96 -12.81 9.58
CA ILE A 246 4.37 -12.43 9.55
C ILE A 246 5.02 -12.58 10.95
N GLU A 247 4.36 -12.08 12.01
CA GLU A 247 4.87 -12.25 13.38
C GLU A 247 5.08 -13.72 13.76
N VAL A 248 4.08 -14.57 13.50
CA VAL A 248 4.14 -16.00 13.85
C VAL A 248 5.22 -16.72 13.06
N VAL A 249 5.32 -16.47 11.75
CA VAL A 249 6.25 -17.18 10.87
C VAL A 249 7.69 -16.70 11.02
N SER A 250 7.89 -15.39 11.26
CA SER A 250 9.21 -14.80 11.44
C SER A 250 9.74 -14.97 12.86
N GLY A 251 8.84 -15.04 13.85
CA GLY A 251 9.19 -14.99 15.28
C GLY A 251 9.59 -13.59 15.76
N GLN A 252 9.31 -12.55 14.98
CA GLN A 252 9.63 -11.15 15.28
C GLN A 252 8.35 -10.29 15.28
N PRO A 253 8.31 -9.17 16.02
CA PRO A 253 7.25 -8.16 15.85
C PRO A 253 7.18 -7.67 14.41
N PHE A 254 5.97 -7.43 13.91
CA PHE A 254 5.73 -7.07 12.52
C PHE A 254 6.47 -5.80 12.08
N ASP A 255 6.44 -4.75 12.90
CA ASP A 255 7.15 -3.49 12.65
C ASP A 255 8.67 -3.64 12.64
N ALA A 256 9.21 -4.49 13.53
CA ALA A 256 10.64 -4.79 13.57
C ALA A 256 11.10 -5.55 12.31
N PHE A 257 10.31 -6.54 11.87
CA PHE A 257 10.61 -7.31 10.68
C PHE A 257 10.59 -6.42 9.41
N LEU A 258 9.60 -5.51 9.28
CA LEU A 258 9.58 -4.50 8.21
C LEU A 258 10.83 -3.60 8.23
N GLN A 259 11.22 -3.14 9.41
CA GLN A 259 12.41 -2.31 9.58
C GLN A 259 13.66 -3.04 9.10
N ASP A 260 13.85 -4.29 9.50
CA ASP A 260 15.04 -5.07 9.20
C ASP A 260 15.11 -5.51 7.73
N ARG A 261 13.97 -5.93 7.16
CA ARG A 261 13.95 -6.56 5.85
C ARG A 261 13.72 -5.58 4.69
N ILE A 262 13.06 -4.45 4.94
CA ILE A 262 12.68 -3.49 3.89
C ILE A 262 13.26 -2.10 4.17
N PHE A 263 12.94 -1.48 5.31
CA PHE A 263 13.25 -0.07 5.49
C PHE A 263 14.74 0.19 5.62
N THR A 264 15.44 -0.56 6.45
CA THR A 264 16.90 -0.40 6.64
C THR A 264 17.67 -0.72 5.34
N PRO A 265 17.46 -1.85 4.65
CA PRO A 265 18.18 -2.14 3.41
C PRO A 265 17.92 -1.15 2.27
N LEU A 266 16.71 -0.59 2.22
CA LEU A 266 16.34 0.43 1.23
C LEU A 266 16.72 1.85 1.63
N GLY A 267 17.19 2.08 2.88
CA GLY A 267 17.45 3.42 3.40
C GLY A 267 16.17 4.27 3.52
N MET A 268 15.03 3.64 3.83
CA MET A 268 13.74 4.30 4.10
C MET A 268 13.73 4.80 5.56
N THR A 269 14.41 5.90 5.80
CA THR A 269 14.62 6.44 7.15
C THR A 269 13.49 7.33 7.65
N SER A 270 12.49 7.54 6.83
CA SER A 270 11.32 8.39 7.08
C SER A 270 10.01 7.63 6.97
N THR A 271 9.99 6.33 7.36
CA THR A 271 8.83 5.45 7.28
C THR A 271 8.61 4.72 8.60
N TRP A 272 7.44 4.93 9.25
CA TRP A 272 7.15 4.41 10.59
C TRP A 272 5.66 4.18 10.81
N PHE A 273 5.30 3.33 11.79
CA PHE A 273 3.95 3.27 12.38
C PHE A 273 3.72 4.36 13.43
N ARG A 274 4.77 4.95 13.96
CA ARG A 274 4.76 6.08 14.87
C ARG A 274 5.83 7.07 14.45
N VAL A 275 5.44 8.31 14.20
CA VAL A 275 6.38 9.38 13.83
C VAL A 275 7.21 9.76 15.06
N PRO A 276 8.55 9.74 14.98
CA PRO A 276 9.41 10.24 16.05
C PRO A 276 9.15 11.72 16.33
N GLU A 277 9.26 12.15 17.59
CA GLU A 277 9.02 13.56 17.95
C GLU A 277 9.97 14.52 17.22
N SER A 278 11.21 14.08 16.93
CA SER A 278 12.17 14.85 16.13
C SER A 278 11.70 15.15 14.71
N GLU A 279 10.82 14.30 14.15
CA GLU A 279 10.34 14.35 12.77
C GLU A 279 8.97 15.03 12.64
N LYS A 280 8.34 15.38 13.75
CA LYS A 280 7.01 16.01 13.81
C LYS A 280 6.89 17.25 12.92
N GLY A 281 7.95 18.06 12.83
CA GLY A 281 7.97 19.28 12.01
C GLY A 281 7.80 19.04 10.50
N ARG A 282 7.96 17.79 10.03
CA ARG A 282 7.78 17.37 8.62
C ARG A 282 6.41 16.77 8.36
N LEU A 283 5.60 16.51 9.40
CA LEU A 283 4.30 15.86 9.26
C LEU A 283 3.28 16.81 8.65
N THR A 284 2.55 16.34 7.65
CA THR A 284 1.42 17.06 7.04
C THR A 284 0.20 17.01 7.94
N SER A 285 -0.64 18.06 7.95
CA SER A 285 -1.99 17.97 8.50
C SER A 285 -2.91 17.23 7.54
N ASN A 286 -3.78 16.37 8.07
CA ASN A 286 -4.80 15.67 7.28
C ASN A 286 -6.11 16.45 7.31
N TYR A 287 -6.74 16.63 6.15
CA TYR A 287 -7.97 17.40 5.98
C TYR A 287 -9.08 16.56 5.37
N GLY A 288 -10.30 16.75 5.86
CA GLY A 288 -11.52 16.39 5.15
C GLY A 288 -12.14 17.61 4.50
N ILE A 289 -13.00 17.42 3.53
CA ILE A 289 -13.75 18.50 2.89
C ILE A 289 -15.16 18.50 3.45
N LEU A 290 -15.55 19.59 4.12
CA LEU A 290 -16.88 19.81 4.63
C LEU A 290 -17.45 21.08 3.99
N ASN A 291 -18.54 20.95 3.24
CA ASN A 291 -19.18 22.06 2.52
C ASN A 291 -18.19 22.85 1.61
N GLY A 292 -17.26 22.12 0.96
CA GLY A 292 -16.25 22.73 0.07
C GLY A 292 -15.04 23.33 0.81
N MET A 293 -15.01 23.29 2.14
CA MET A 293 -13.89 23.83 2.93
C MET A 293 -13.05 22.72 3.54
N PRO A 294 -11.72 22.83 3.55
CA PRO A 294 -10.84 21.89 4.22
C PRO A 294 -10.96 22.04 5.75
N LEU A 295 -11.35 20.95 6.41
CA LEU A 295 -11.44 20.83 7.87
C LEU A 295 -10.31 19.91 8.36
N PRO A 296 -9.45 20.35 9.30
CA PRO A 296 -8.41 19.49 9.85
C PRO A 296 -9.02 18.29 10.59
N LEU A 297 -8.79 17.09 10.08
CA LEU A 297 -9.21 15.82 10.72
C LEU A 297 -8.12 15.31 11.68
N ASP A 298 -6.85 15.47 11.29
CA ASP A 298 -5.70 15.09 12.11
C ASP A 298 -4.58 16.13 11.93
N PRO A 299 -4.59 17.20 12.77
CA PRO A 299 -3.57 18.25 12.70
C PRO A 299 -2.17 17.70 13.01
N ALA A 300 -1.16 18.15 12.26
CA ALA A 300 0.22 17.67 12.40
C ALA A 300 0.76 17.77 13.85
N ASP A 301 0.48 18.88 14.54
CA ASP A 301 1.02 19.14 15.88
C ASP A 301 0.43 18.23 16.97
N SER A 302 -0.75 17.67 16.74
CA SER A 302 -1.46 16.79 17.66
C SER A 302 -1.94 15.51 17.01
N SER A 303 -1.20 15.08 15.97
CA SER A 303 -1.57 13.89 15.21
C SER A 303 -1.61 12.64 16.06
N ILE A 304 -2.57 11.76 15.76
CA ILE A 304 -2.65 10.44 16.38
C ILE A 304 -1.44 9.57 16.04
N TYR A 305 -0.72 9.86 14.94
CA TYR A 305 0.49 9.16 14.52
C TYR A 305 1.75 9.53 15.32
N LEU A 306 1.66 10.49 16.24
CA LEU A 306 2.70 10.76 17.24
C LEU A 306 2.63 9.79 18.43
N ASP A 307 1.49 9.12 18.63
CA ASP A 307 1.30 8.11 19.67
C ASP A 307 1.70 6.72 19.16
N LYS A 308 1.98 5.82 20.11
CA LYS A 308 2.10 4.40 19.80
C LYS A 308 0.72 3.88 19.35
N PRO A 309 0.60 3.29 18.15
CA PRO A 309 -0.66 2.67 17.74
C PRO A 309 -0.99 1.47 18.64
N ALA A 310 -2.26 1.07 18.68
CA ALA A 310 -2.70 -0.12 19.41
C ALA A 310 -1.94 -1.37 18.95
N PHE A 311 -1.69 -1.47 17.65
CA PHE A 311 -0.78 -2.42 17.01
C PHE A 311 -0.33 -1.86 15.64
N PRO A 312 0.74 -2.37 15.02
CA PRO A 312 1.13 -1.94 13.68
C PRO A 312 0.12 -2.45 12.65
N PHE A 313 -0.67 -1.54 12.06
CA PHE A 313 -1.72 -1.87 11.09
C PHE A 313 -1.13 -2.16 9.71
N GLY A 314 -1.09 -3.43 9.31
CA GLY A 314 -0.53 -3.87 8.03
C GLY A 314 -1.31 -3.38 6.79
N GLY A 315 -2.56 -3.00 6.99
CA GLY A 315 -3.43 -2.48 5.93
C GLY A 315 -3.39 -0.96 5.75
N ALA A 316 -2.95 -0.16 6.77
CA ALA A 316 -3.12 1.30 6.69
C ALA A 316 -2.27 2.11 7.69
N GLY A 317 -1.31 1.51 8.38
CA GLY A 317 -0.69 2.10 9.57
C GLY A 317 0.51 3.00 9.34
N LEU A 318 1.13 2.99 8.16
CA LEU A 318 2.39 3.70 7.95
C LEU A 318 2.21 5.19 7.66
N VAL A 319 3.16 5.96 8.17
CA VAL A 319 3.55 7.28 7.68
C VAL A 319 4.85 7.11 6.92
N SER A 320 4.97 7.79 5.78
CA SER A 320 6.17 7.76 4.95
C SER A 320 6.40 9.09 4.25
N SER A 321 7.63 9.32 3.79
CA SER A 321 7.93 10.41 2.86
C SER A 321 7.80 9.94 1.41
N PRO A 322 7.49 10.84 0.46
CA PRO A 322 7.55 10.53 -0.96
C PRO A 322 8.89 9.96 -1.41
N ASN A 323 10.00 10.47 -0.90
CA ASN A 323 11.34 9.97 -1.20
C ASN A 323 11.55 8.53 -0.74
N ASP A 324 11.07 8.15 0.45
CA ASP A 324 11.16 6.78 0.94
C ASP A 324 10.28 5.84 0.13
N TYR A 325 9.04 6.25 -0.15
CA TYR A 325 8.13 5.40 -0.91
C TYR A 325 8.61 5.19 -2.35
N ASP A 326 9.25 6.20 -2.96
CA ASP A 326 9.93 6.08 -4.25
C ASP A 326 11.06 5.04 -4.19
N ARG A 327 11.83 4.97 -3.11
CA ARG A 327 12.88 3.96 -2.94
C ARG A 327 12.29 2.54 -2.95
N PHE A 328 11.15 2.35 -2.27
CA PHE A 328 10.42 1.08 -2.33
C PHE A 328 9.97 0.75 -3.76
N GLN A 329 9.39 1.71 -4.48
CA GLN A 329 8.95 1.51 -5.87
C GLN A 329 10.14 1.23 -6.80
N ARG A 330 11.25 1.96 -6.67
CA ARG A 330 12.45 1.73 -7.48
C ARG A 330 13.08 0.35 -7.21
N MET A 331 13.01 -0.16 -5.99
CA MET A 331 13.42 -1.53 -5.68
C MET A 331 12.59 -2.55 -6.51
N LEU A 332 11.28 -2.38 -6.60
CA LEU A 332 10.43 -3.25 -7.41
C LEU A 332 10.76 -3.13 -8.91
N VAL A 333 10.89 -1.91 -9.45
CA VAL A 333 11.32 -1.66 -10.84
C VAL A 333 12.71 -2.24 -11.11
N GLY A 334 13.60 -2.17 -10.12
CA GLY A 334 14.93 -2.77 -10.12
C GLY A 334 14.95 -4.28 -9.88
N LYS A 335 13.78 -4.93 -9.94
CA LYS A 335 13.66 -6.39 -9.80
C LYS A 335 14.26 -6.90 -8.49
N GLY A 336 13.92 -6.22 -7.40
CA GLY A 336 14.34 -6.55 -6.05
C GLY A 336 15.68 -5.95 -5.63
N MET A 337 16.22 -5.02 -6.40
CA MET A 337 17.51 -4.37 -6.11
C MET A 337 17.39 -2.85 -6.19
N LEU A 338 18.03 -2.14 -5.27
CA LEU A 338 18.19 -0.68 -5.28
C LEU A 338 19.60 -0.33 -4.79
N ASP A 339 20.27 0.61 -5.48
CA ASP A 339 21.59 1.14 -5.11
C ASP A 339 22.64 0.04 -4.78
N GLY A 340 22.60 -1.09 -5.51
CA GLY A 340 23.45 -2.25 -5.28
C GLY A 340 23.00 -3.20 -4.16
N THR A 341 21.99 -2.84 -3.36
CA THR A 341 21.43 -3.68 -2.31
C THR A 341 20.29 -4.53 -2.85
N ARG A 342 20.37 -5.85 -2.67
CA ARG A 342 19.30 -6.79 -3.04
C ARG A 342 18.44 -7.07 -1.82
N VAL A 343 17.13 -6.80 -1.94
CA VAL A 343 16.12 -7.01 -0.91
C VAL A 343 15.34 -8.30 -1.15
N MET A 344 15.08 -8.62 -2.43
CA MET A 344 14.45 -9.87 -2.85
C MET A 344 14.92 -10.29 -4.24
N THR A 345 14.67 -11.52 -4.65
CA THR A 345 15.07 -12.02 -5.98
C THR A 345 14.17 -11.45 -7.08
N GLU A 346 14.68 -11.44 -8.32
CA GLU A 346 13.88 -11.07 -9.50
C GLU A 346 12.66 -11.99 -9.65
N ALA A 347 12.81 -13.28 -9.37
CA ALA A 347 11.71 -14.25 -9.46
C ALA A 347 10.59 -13.89 -8.49
N SER A 348 10.92 -13.53 -7.24
CA SER A 348 9.95 -13.13 -6.23
C SER A 348 9.27 -11.80 -6.58
N VAL A 349 10.00 -10.82 -7.12
CA VAL A 349 9.36 -9.58 -7.61
C VAL A 349 8.41 -9.87 -8.76
N ARG A 350 8.81 -10.69 -9.73
CA ARG A 350 7.93 -11.09 -10.84
C ARG A 350 6.65 -11.77 -10.34
N LEU A 351 6.77 -12.65 -9.35
CA LEU A 351 5.63 -13.32 -8.73
C LEU A 351 4.76 -12.31 -7.99
N ALA A 352 5.35 -11.44 -7.16
CA ALA A 352 4.64 -10.42 -6.39
C ALA A 352 3.87 -9.41 -7.25
N THR A 353 4.36 -9.15 -8.47
CA THR A 353 3.76 -8.20 -9.42
C THR A 353 2.98 -8.88 -10.55
N SER A 354 2.71 -10.19 -10.43
CA SER A 354 1.85 -10.93 -11.35
C SER A 354 0.41 -10.98 -10.85
N ASN A 355 -0.51 -11.41 -11.71
CA ASN A 355 -1.88 -11.70 -11.28
C ASN A 355 -1.90 -12.97 -10.41
N LEU A 356 -2.17 -12.81 -9.12
CA LEU A 356 -2.27 -13.88 -8.13
C LEU A 356 -3.72 -14.24 -7.78
N LEU A 357 -4.73 -13.61 -8.41
CA LEU A 357 -6.13 -13.94 -8.16
C LEU A 357 -6.38 -15.45 -8.39
N PRO A 358 -7.07 -16.14 -7.47
CA PRO A 358 -7.48 -17.52 -7.71
C PRO A 358 -8.32 -17.62 -8.98
N GLU A 359 -8.15 -18.73 -9.71
CA GLU A 359 -8.93 -18.99 -10.93
C GLU A 359 -10.44 -19.01 -10.61
N GLY A 360 -11.24 -18.37 -11.45
CA GLY A 360 -12.68 -18.26 -11.27
C GLY A 360 -13.15 -17.21 -10.26
N THR A 361 -12.22 -16.42 -9.67
CA THR A 361 -12.61 -15.33 -8.77
C THR A 361 -13.38 -14.26 -9.51
N SER A 362 -14.59 -13.93 -9.03
CA SER A 362 -15.36 -12.80 -9.55
C SER A 362 -14.92 -11.47 -8.96
N THR A 363 -14.83 -10.45 -9.82
CA THR A 363 -14.61 -9.04 -9.43
C THR A 363 -15.86 -8.18 -9.61
N GLU A 364 -16.98 -8.78 -10.04
CA GLU A 364 -18.22 -8.07 -10.31
C GLU A 364 -18.93 -7.60 -9.02
N GLY A 365 -19.55 -6.42 -9.07
CA GLY A 365 -20.38 -5.90 -7.99
C GLY A 365 -19.65 -5.66 -6.68
N THR A 366 -18.33 -5.54 -6.72
CA THR A 366 -17.51 -5.15 -5.58
C THR A 366 -17.45 -3.62 -5.46
N TRP A 367 -16.97 -3.12 -4.32
CA TRP A 367 -16.84 -1.69 -4.04
C TRP A 367 -16.07 -0.93 -5.14
N VAL A 368 -15.11 -1.56 -5.78
CA VAL A 368 -14.43 -1.05 -6.96
C VAL A 368 -15.07 -1.70 -8.19
N ALA A 369 -16.02 -1.01 -8.78
CA ALA A 369 -16.75 -1.52 -9.94
C ALA A 369 -15.79 -1.75 -11.13
N GLY A 370 -15.75 -2.99 -11.62
CA GLY A 370 -15.33 -3.32 -12.97
C GLY A 370 -13.95 -3.89 -13.18
N GLU A 371 -12.96 -3.69 -12.29
CA GLU A 371 -11.62 -4.26 -12.47
C GLU A 371 -11.01 -4.55 -11.11
N GLY A 372 -10.74 -5.82 -10.82
CA GLY A 372 -10.11 -6.24 -9.58
C GLY A 372 -8.67 -5.76 -9.51
N PHE A 373 -8.27 -5.28 -8.34
CA PHE A 373 -6.87 -5.13 -7.99
C PHE A 373 -6.42 -6.46 -7.34
N GLY A 374 -5.65 -7.23 -8.06
CA GLY A 374 -4.94 -8.40 -7.56
C GLY A 374 -3.53 -8.04 -7.21
#